data_977e8ef09d31a54618f57a3f53bcc292
#
_entry.id   977e8ef09d31a54618f57a3f53bcc292
#
_cell.length_a   1.000
_cell.length_b   1.000
_cell.length_c   1.000
_cell.angle_alpha   90.00
_cell.angle_beta   90.00
_cell.angle_gamma   90.00
#
_symmetry.space_group_name_H-M   'P 1'
#
loop_
_entity.id
_entity.type
_entity.pdbx_description
1 polymer ?
#
loop_
_entity_poly.entity_id
_entity_poly.type
_entity_poly.pdbx_seq_one_letter_code
_entity_poly.pdbx_strand_id
1 'polypeptide(L)'
;MPLPELVTDLVASRHAGGYKFRVQERVLRQFAEHCRRQGYPDGSITKEAVEGFLYGSHLRSSTIRRNELALRQLVEHAQGVGWDAYTPASATRVRLRHQPPYVLTDEEVRRLFTTIDFQPMSSFSNKALVDPALFRVLYGAGLRISEALNLRLPDVDSSAGTLRIRDSKNGQGRTIPITGRLAATLEAYTAAAHPAPEDSDYLFYSRAAGRPINQATTYMRFRGYLADAGIPHFTGGPHPHSLRHGFAVANLRRWVAGGADLATVLPYLACYMGHTDLRGTQYYLRLTADAYPEVIAKAQVRFGYVIPTPTQEQQ
;
A
#
# COMPACT_ATOMS: atom_id res chain seq x y z
N MET A 1 -23.61 29.68 -3.67
CA MET A 1 -22.25 29.12 -3.84
C MET A 1 -22.34 27.96 -4.84
N PRO A 2 -21.55 27.91 -5.93
CA PRO A 2 -21.52 26.79 -6.87
C PRO A 2 -20.89 25.52 -6.24
N LEU A 3 -21.24 24.34 -6.77
CA LEU A 3 -20.68 23.07 -6.27
C LEU A 3 -19.15 22.99 -6.24
N PRO A 4 -18.40 23.53 -7.23
CA PRO A 4 -16.92 23.54 -7.16
C PRO A 4 -16.37 24.38 -6.00
N GLU A 5 -17.04 25.46 -5.63
CA GLU A 5 -16.67 26.31 -4.47
C GLU A 5 -16.94 25.56 -3.16
N LEU A 6 -18.08 24.89 -3.04
CA LEU A 6 -18.41 24.03 -1.89
C LEU A 6 -17.37 22.93 -1.68
N VAL A 7 -16.93 22.29 -2.76
CA VAL A 7 -15.84 21.29 -2.71
C VAL A 7 -14.54 21.93 -2.22
N THR A 8 -14.23 23.13 -2.69
CA THR A 8 -12.99 23.84 -2.31
C THR A 8 -13.02 24.21 -0.82
N ASP A 9 -14.18 24.68 -0.33
CA ASP A 9 -14.36 25.03 1.08
C ASP A 9 -14.22 23.79 2.00
N LEU A 10 -14.86 22.68 1.66
CA LEU A 10 -14.68 21.42 2.39
C LEU A 10 -13.21 20.99 2.42
N VAL A 11 -12.51 21.05 1.28
CA VAL A 11 -11.09 20.67 1.19
C VAL A 11 -10.24 21.56 2.08
N ALA A 12 -10.46 22.87 2.05
CA ALA A 12 -9.76 23.84 2.90
C ALA A 12 -9.99 23.54 4.39
N SER A 13 -11.24 23.30 4.80
CA SER A 13 -11.60 22.91 6.16
C SER A 13 -10.87 21.65 6.61
N ARG A 14 -10.82 20.63 5.77
CA ARG A 14 -10.14 19.35 6.09
C ARG A 14 -8.61 19.54 6.20
N HIS A 15 -8.01 20.34 5.32
CA HIS A 15 -6.58 20.65 5.40
C HIS A 15 -6.24 21.46 6.66
N ALA A 16 -7.08 22.43 7.03
CA ALA A 16 -6.93 23.18 8.29
C ALA A 16 -7.01 22.26 9.52
N GLY A 17 -7.81 21.18 9.46
CA GLY A 17 -7.86 20.14 10.46
C GLY A 17 -6.70 19.11 10.40
N GLY A 18 -5.67 19.35 9.57
CA GLY A 18 -4.48 18.49 9.46
C GLY A 18 -4.65 17.22 8.61
N TYR A 19 -5.78 17.06 7.92
CA TYR A 19 -6.00 15.90 7.07
C TYR A 19 -5.35 16.07 5.69
N LYS A 20 -4.64 15.05 5.18
CA LYS A 20 -4.04 15.07 3.83
C LYS A 20 -5.06 15.10 2.70
N PHE A 21 -6.25 14.65 2.87
CA PHE A 21 -7.50 14.65 2.07
C PHE A 21 -7.37 14.51 0.52
N ARG A 22 -6.20 14.23 -0.02
CA ARG A 22 -5.86 14.24 -1.47
C ARG A 22 -6.72 13.31 -2.33
N VAL A 23 -7.04 12.12 -1.81
CA VAL A 23 -7.84 11.13 -2.56
C VAL A 23 -9.29 11.55 -2.62
N GLN A 24 -9.83 12.00 -1.49
CA GLN A 24 -11.20 12.51 -1.37
C GLN A 24 -11.36 13.75 -2.23
N GLU A 25 -10.46 14.72 -2.15
CA GLU A 25 -10.45 15.91 -3.00
C GLU A 25 -10.56 15.56 -4.48
N ARG A 26 -9.75 14.60 -4.98
CA ARG A 26 -9.82 14.16 -6.37
C ARG A 26 -11.22 13.62 -6.72
N VAL A 27 -11.77 12.77 -5.86
CA VAL A 27 -13.11 12.20 -6.07
C VAL A 27 -14.17 13.31 -6.11
N LEU A 28 -14.11 14.27 -5.19
CA LEU A 28 -15.07 15.37 -5.11
C LEU A 28 -14.98 16.32 -6.30
N ARG A 29 -13.76 16.61 -6.78
CA ARG A 29 -13.57 17.41 -8.02
C ARG A 29 -14.10 16.65 -9.25
N GLN A 30 -13.93 15.32 -9.31
CA GLN A 30 -14.52 14.49 -10.37
C GLN A 30 -16.05 14.50 -10.31
N PHE A 31 -16.62 14.48 -9.11
CA PHE A 31 -18.07 14.57 -8.93
C PHE A 31 -18.61 15.95 -9.36
N ALA A 32 -17.95 17.03 -8.98
CA ALA A 32 -18.35 18.37 -9.41
C ALA A 32 -18.29 18.52 -10.95
N GLU A 33 -17.27 17.95 -11.58
CA GLU A 33 -17.17 17.94 -13.05
C GLU A 33 -18.26 17.04 -13.69
N HIS A 34 -18.59 15.90 -13.06
CA HIS A 34 -19.70 15.07 -13.50
C HIS A 34 -21.03 15.86 -13.47
N CYS A 35 -21.32 16.54 -12.35
CA CYS A 35 -22.53 17.37 -12.22
C CYS A 35 -22.58 18.46 -13.29
N ARG A 36 -21.47 19.16 -13.52
CA ARG A 36 -21.38 20.20 -14.55
C ARG A 36 -21.67 19.65 -15.96
N ARG A 37 -21.10 18.49 -16.31
CA ARG A 37 -21.30 17.86 -17.63
C ARG A 37 -22.73 17.38 -17.85
N GLN A 38 -23.39 16.91 -16.81
CA GLN A 38 -24.77 16.42 -16.87
C GLN A 38 -25.82 17.53 -16.71
N GLY A 39 -25.38 18.78 -16.43
CA GLY A 39 -26.27 19.91 -16.26
C GLY A 39 -27.08 19.88 -14.96
N TYR A 40 -26.60 19.22 -13.92
CA TYR A 40 -27.23 19.28 -12.60
C TYR A 40 -27.11 20.68 -11.99
N PRO A 41 -28.16 21.17 -11.31
CA PRO A 41 -28.18 22.54 -10.78
C PRO A 41 -27.22 22.68 -9.60
N ASP A 42 -26.67 23.89 -9.45
CA ASP A 42 -26.00 24.30 -8.23
C ASP A 42 -27.02 24.51 -7.09
N GLY A 43 -26.55 24.39 -5.85
CA GLY A 43 -27.39 24.61 -4.66
C GLY A 43 -28.06 23.33 -4.13
N SER A 44 -27.95 22.23 -4.85
CA SER A 44 -28.46 20.92 -4.39
C SER A 44 -27.55 19.77 -4.85
N ILE A 45 -27.60 18.65 -4.11
CA ILE A 45 -26.96 17.40 -4.51
C ILE A 45 -28.07 16.34 -4.64
N THR A 46 -28.50 16.09 -5.86
CA THR A 46 -29.64 15.20 -6.12
C THR A 46 -29.25 13.72 -6.06
N LYS A 47 -30.24 12.85 -5.87
CA LYS A 47 -30.06 11.40 -5.90
C LYS A 47 -29.50 10.93 -7.25
N GLU A 48 -30.04 11.44 -8.34
CA GLU A 48 -29.65 11.11 -9.70
C GLU A 48 -28.18 11.47 -9.97
N ALA A 49 -27.72 12.63 -9.49
CA ALA A 49 -26.33 13.05 -9.61
C ALA A 49 -25.39 12.08 -8.87
N VAL A 50 -25.73 11.72 -7.63
CA VAL A 50 -24.95 10.81 -6.80
C VAL A 50 -24.91 9.40 -7.37
N GLU A 51 -26.06 8.84 -7.71
CA GLU A 51 -26.18 7.48 -8.25
C GLU A 51 -25.55 7.38 -9.64
N GLY A 52 -25.76 8.38 -10.51
CA GLY A 52 -25.12 8.47 -11.81
C GLY A 52 -23.58 8.48 -11.72
N PHE A 53 -23.02 9.20 -10.75
CA PHE A 53 -21.58 9.19 -10.52
C PHE A 53 -21.05 7.88 -9.92
N LEU A 54 -21.78 7.27 -8.98
CA LEU A 54 -21.35 6.05 -8.32
C LEU A 54 -21.50 4.81 -9.19
N TYR A 55 -22.61 4.74 -9.97
CA TYR A 55 -23.01 3.51 -10.68
C TYR A 55 -23.10 3.68 -12.20
N GLY A 56 -22.99 4.90 -12.73
CA GLY A 56 -23.05 5.20 -14.17
C GLY A 56 -21.87 4.66 -14.98
N SER A 57 -20.86 4.10 -14.33
CA SER A 57 -19.71 3.44 -14.96
C SER A 57 -19.37 2.14 -14.25
N HIS A 58 -18.73 1.19 -14.98
CA HIS A 58 -18.33 -0.11 -14.42
C HIS A 58 -17.14 0.01 -13.44
N LEU A 59 -17.36 0.66 -12.30
CA LEU A 59 -16.36 0.79 -11.25
C LEU A 59 -16.27 -0.47 -10.38
N ARG A 60 -15.09 -0.75 -9.88
CA ARG A 60 -14.89 -1.82 -8.88
C ARG A 60 -15.60 -1.44 -7.57
N SER A 61 -16.18 -2.40 -6.86
CA SER A 61 -16.90 -2.18 -5.59
C SER A 61 -16.07 -1.39 -4.55
N SER A 62 -14.76 -1.61 -4.49
CA SER A 62 -13.86 -0.84 -3.60
C SER A 62 -13.73 0.64 -4.01
N THR A 63 -13.82 0.93 -5.31
CA THR A 63 -13.82 2.30 -5.83
C THR A 63 -15.15 2.98 -5.52
N ILE A 64 -16.28 2.29 -5.74
CA ILE A 64 -17.62 2.79 -5.40
C ILE A 64 -17.68 3.16 -3.91
N ARG A 65 -17.26 2.25 -3.03
CA ARG A 65 -17.24 2.51 -1.59
C ARG A 65 -16.36 3.70 -1.20
N ARG A 66 -15.21 3.84 -1.82
CA ARG A 66 -14.32 5.00 -1.58
C ARG A 66 -14.98 6.31 -2.02
N ASN A 67 -15.60 6.30 -3.20
CA ASN A 67 -16.29 7.46 -3.76
C ASN A 67 -17.52 7.81 -2.90
N GLU A 68 -18.30 6.81 -2.48
CA GLU A 68 -19.42 6.98 -1.55
C GLU A 68 -19.00 7.64 -0.24
N LEU A 69 -17.90 7.18 0.38
CA LEU A 69 -17.40 7.78 1.62
C LEU A 69 -16.96 9.24 1.43
N ALA A 70 -16.40 9.60 0.27
CA ALA A 70 -16.05 10.98 -0.04
C ALA A 70 -17.33 11.83 -0.25
N LEU A 71 -18.32 11.31 -0.98
CA LEU A 71 -19.58 12.01 -1.21
C LEU A 71 -20.38 12.23 0.08
N ARG A 72 -20.38 11.27 1.02
CA ARG A 72 -21.02 11.46 2.33
C ARG A 72 -20.46 12.67 3.08
N GLN A 73 -19.14 12.86 3.03
CA GLN A 73 -18.50 14.02 3.66
C GLN A 73 -18.89 15.33 2.97
N LEU A 74 -19.04 15.32 1.63
CA LEU A 74 -19.52 16.46 0.89
C LEU A 74 -20.98 16.78 1.21
N VAL A 75 -21.82 15.77 1.27
CA VAL A 75 -23.26 15.91 1.60
C VAL A 75 -23.43 16.46 3.01
N GLU A 76 -22.71 15.94 4.00
CA GLU A 76 -22.71 16.45 5.37
C GLU A 76 -22.33 17.94 5.41
N HIS A 77 -21.28 18.32 4.67
CA HIS A 77 -20.84 19.71 4.57
C HIS A 77 -21.88 20.58 3.85
N ALA A 78 -22.46 20.10 2.75
CA ALA A 78 -23.51 20.80 1.99
C ALA A 78 -24.75 21.07 2.86
N GLN A 79 -25.20 20.08 3.60
CA GLN A 79 -26.33 20.22 4.55
C GLN A 79 -26.00 21.23 5.64
N GLY A 80 -24.75 21.26 6.14
CA GLY A 80 -24.30 22.24 7.11
C GLY A 80 -24.35 23.70 6.64
N VAL A 81 -24.29 23.95 5.33
CA VAL A 81 -24.45 25.28 4.71
C VAL A 81 -25.83 25.49 4.08
N GLY A 82 -26.80 24.63 4.41
CA GLY A 82 -28.21 24.79 4.02
C GLY A 82 -28.59 24.25 2.63
N TRP A 83 -27.75 23.41 2.00
CA TRP A 83 -28.12 22.78 0.74
C TRP A 83 -29.08 21.61 0.96
N ASP A 84 -30.00 21.41 0.03
CA ASP A 84 -30.70 20.13 -0.10
C ASP A 84 -29.77 19.10 -0.73
N ALA A 85 -29.41 18.08 0.04
CA ALA A 85 -28.41 17.12 -0.38
C ALA A 85 -28.80 15.68 -0.01
N TYR A 86 -28.88 14.84 -1.04
CA TYR A 86 -29.16 13.42 -0.90
C TYR A 86 -27.96 12.67 -0.32
N THR A 87 -28.20 11.99 0.79
CA THR A 87 -27.18 11.12 1.41
C THR A 87 -27.23 9.74 0.74
N PRO A 88 -26.14 9.31 0.07
CA PRO A 88 -26.12 7.99 -0.55
C PRO A 88 -26.35 6.89 0.49
N ALA A 89 -27.21 5.93 0.16
CA ALA A 89 -27.42 4.75 1.00
C ALA A 89 -26.07 4.04 1.18
N SER A 90 -25.80 3.59 2.42
CA SER A 90 -24.54 2.89 2.67
C SER A 90 -24.49 1.60 1.86
N ALA A 91 -23.57 1.52 0.90
CA ALA A 91 -23.22 0.29 0.20
C ALA A 91 -22.62 -0.78 1.14
N THR A 92 -22.95 -0.71 2.44
CA THR A 92 -22.40 -1.49 3.54
C THR A 92 -22.57 -3.00 3.39
N ARG A 93 -23.29 -3.46 2.38
CA ARG A 93 -23.59 -4.88 2.18
C ARG A 93 -22.94 -5.52 0.95
N VAL A 94 -22.10 -4.81 0.21
CA VAL A 94 -21.22 -5.52 -0.68
C VAL A 94 -20.17 -6.19 0.23
N ARG A 95 -20.41 -7.45 0.58
CA ARG A 95 -19.37 -8.32 1.15
C ARG A 95 -18.22 -8.24 0.15
N LEU A 96 -17.25 -7.36 0.43
CA LEU A 96 -15.97 -7.43 -0.26
C LEU A 96 -15.48 -8.85 0.01
N ARG A 97 -15.56 -9.73 -1.00
CA ARG A 97 -14.86 -10.99 -0.93
C ARG A 97 -13.41 -10.59 -0.72
N HIS A 98 -12.95 -10.66 0.54
CA HIS A 98 -11.55 -10.48 0.88
C HIS A 98 -10.82 -11.67 0.25
N GLN A 99 -10.43 -11.50 -1.01
CA GLN A 99 -9.46 -12.43 -1.58
C GLN A 99 -8.17 -12.27 -0.76
N PRO A 100 -7.62 -13.37 -0.26
CA PRO A 100 -6.34 -13.30 0.43
C PRO A 100 -5.31 -12.70 -0.54
N PRO A 101 -4.39 -11.85 -0.07
CA PRO A 101 -3.34 -11.32 -0.93
C PRO A 101 -2.44 -12.45 -1.40
N TYR A 102 -1.96 -12.30 -2.61
CA TYR A 102 -1.00 -13.22 -3.16
C TYR A 102 0.32 -13.14 -2.39
N VAL A 103 0.76 -14.25 -1.85
CA VAL A 103 2.08 -14.42 -1.24
C VAL A 103 2.94 -15.22 -2.22
N LEU A 104 4.03 -14.61 -2.67
CA LEU A 104 4.99 -15.28 -3.54
C LEU A 104 5.62 -16.47 -2.80
N THR A 105 5.71 -17.61 -3.47
CA THR A 105 6.46 -18.78 -2.97
C THR A 105 7.97 -18.50 -2.94
N ASP A 106 8.73 -19.26 -2.18
CA ASP A 106 10.18 -19.10 -2.12
C ASP A 106 10.84 -19.28 -3.50
N GLU A 107 10.27 -20.17 -4.35
CA GLU A 107 10.72 -20.39 -5.73
C GLU A 107 10.39 -19.17 -6.64
N GLU A 108 9.19 -18.62 -6.52
CA GLU A 108 8.82 -17.42 -7.28
C GLU A 108 9.67 -16.20 -6.87
N VAL A 109 9.94 -16.04 -5.56
CA VAL A 109 10.85 -15.01 -5.05
C VAL A 109 12.24 -15.18 -5.66
N ARG A 110 12.78 -16.40 -5.69
CA ARG A 110 14.10 -16.68 -6.26
C ARG A 110 14.15 -16.33 -7.75
N ARG A 111 13.19 -16.81 -8.55
CA ARG A 111 13.09 -16.51 -9.98
C ARG A 111 12.95 -15.01 -10.24
N LEU A 112 12.08 -14.35 -9.48
CA LEU A 112 11.86 -12.91 -9.59
C LEU A 112 13.15 -12.11 -9.35
N PHE A 113 13.88 -12.39 -8.26
CA PHE A 113 15.12 -11.68 -7.96
C PHE A 113 16.25 -12.02 -8.94
N THR A 114 16.33 -13.26 -9.42
CA THR A 114 17.23 -13.62 -10.52
C THR A 114 16.94 -12.76 -11.75
N THR A 115 15.69 -12.67 -12.16
CA THR A 115 15.29 -11.83 -13.32
C THR A 115 15.60 -10.34 -13.10
N ILE A 116 15.40 -9.82 -11.90
CA ILE A 116 15.70 -8.42 -11.55
C ILE A 116 17.21 -8.16 -11.63
N ASP A 117 18.03 -9.10 -11.17
CA ASP A 117 19.50 -8.94 -11.12
C ASP A 117 20.14 -9.03 -12.51
N PHE A 118 19.58 -9.82 -13.41
CA PHE A 118 20.10 -10.02 -14.76
C PHE A 118 19.61 -8.99 -15.80
N GLN A 119 19.13 -7.82 -15.35
CA GLN A 119 18.74 -6.78 -16.29
C GLN A 119 19.96 -6.17 -17.01
N PRO A 120 19.85 -5.94 -18.34
CA PRO A 120 20.94 -5.34 -19.10
C PRO A 120 21.21 -3.90 -18.65
N MET A 121 22.49 -3.55 -18.56
CA MET A 121 22.93 -2.18 -18.33
C MET A 121 22.58 -1.31 -19.53
N SER A 122 22.20 -0.06 -19.29
CA SER A 122 21.85 0.91 -20.32
C SER A 122 22.48 2.27 -20.02
N SER A 123 23.02 2.94 -21.03
CA SER A 123 23.52 4.31 -20.90
C SER A 123 22.40 5.33 -20.62
N PHE A 124 21.18 5.03 -21.05
CA PHE A 124 20.02 5.92 -20.89
C PHE A 124 19.24 5.70 -19.58
N SER A 125 19.41 4.55 -18.94
CA SER A 125 18.61 4.17 -17.77
C SER A 125 19.46 3.52 -16.68
N ASN A 126 19.28 3.95 -15.45
CA ASN A 126 19.89 3.33 -14.27
C ASN A 126 19.03 2.20 -13.67
N LYS A 127 18.05 1.66 -14.43
CA LYS A 127 17.13 0.61 -14.00
C LYS A 127 17.86 -0.60 -13.41
N ALA A 128 18.91 -1.06 -14.08
CA ALA A 128 19.69 -2.22 -13.67
C ALA A 128 20.45 -2.02 -12.34
N LEU A 129 20.73 -0.78 -11.94
CA LEU A 129 21.27 -0.46 -10.62
C LEU A 129 20.17 -0.31 -9.57
N VAL A 130 19.13 0.44 -9.89
CA VAL A 130 18.07 0.85 -8.96
C VAL A 130 17.18 -0.32 -8.56
N ASP A 131 16.69 -1.09 -9.53
CA ASP A 131 15.64 -2.07 -9.29
C ASP A 131 16.09 -3.21 -8.37
N PRO A 132 17.30 -3.77 -8.48
CA PRO A 132 17.79 -4.75 -7.52
C PRO A 132 17.78 -4.26 -6.06
N ALA A 133 18.17 -3.02 -5.82
CA ALA A 133 18.16 -2.42 -4.49
C ALA A 133 16.74 -2.08 -4.02
N LEU A 134 15.93 -1.44 -4.87
CA LEU A 134 14.55 -1.06 -4.55
C LEU A 134 13.68 -2.27 -4.17
N PHE A 135 13.68 -3.31 -4.99
CA PHE A 135 12.86 -4.48 -4.72
C PHE A 135 13.37 -5.29 -3.52
N ARG A 136 14.69 -5.27 -3.25
CA ARG A 136 15.23 -5.85 -2.01
C ARG A 136 14.80 -5.08 -0.76
N VAL A 137 14.71 -3.78 -0.81
CA VAL A 137 14.16 -2.98 0.30
C VAL A 137 12.68 -3.32 0.53
N LEU A 138 11.89 -3.45 -0.54
CA LEU A 138 10.48 -3.84 -0.41
C LEU A 138 10.30 -5.22 0.20
N TYR A 139 11.15 -6.19 -0.17
CA TYR A 139 11.09 -7.56 0.33
C TYR A 139 11.83 -7.74 1.66
N GLY A 140 13.06 -7.22 1.78
CA GLY A 140 13.94 -7.49 2.93
C GLY A 140 13.68 -6.59 4.14
N ALA A 141 13.10 -5.41 3.94
CA ALA A 141 12.67 -4.50 5.01
C ALA A 141 11.13 -4.37 5.11
N GLY A 142 10.39 -5.02 4.22
CA GLY A 142 8.93 -5.01 4.26
C GLY A 142 8.29 -3.62 4.14
N LEU A 143 8.95 -2.66 3.50
CA LEU A 143 8.44 -1.28 3.37
C LEU A 143 7.21 -1.21 2.46
N ARG A 144 6.35 -0.20 2.71
CA ARG A 144 5.37 0.22 1.71
C ARG A 144 6.12 0.84 0.52
N ILE A 145 5.58 0.66 -0.69
CA ILE A 145 6.18 1.24 -1.90
C ILE A 145 6.40 2.75 -1.77
N SER A 146 5.45 3.48 -1.18
CA SER A 146 5.60 4.91 -0.94
C SER A 146 6.67 5.25 0.09
N GLU A 147 6.87 4.42 1.11
CA GLU A 147 7.93 4.58 2.10
C GLU A 147 9.31 4.39 1.44
N ALA A 148 9.48 3.32 0.66
CA ALA A 148 10.72 3.05 -0.05
C ALA A 148 11.07 4.16 -1.06
N LEU A 149 10.10 4.61 -1.86
CA LEU A 149 10.32 5.65 -2.87
C LEU A 149 10.57 7.05 -2.29
N ASN A 150 10.23 7.27 -1.02
CA ASN A 150 10.48 8.54 -0.31
C ASN A 150 11.77 8.51 0.53
N LEU A 151 12.50 7.39 0.58
CA LEU A 151 13.80 7.34 1.24
C LEU A 151 14.78 8.32 0.58
N ARG A 152 15.55 8.99 1.42
CA ARG A 152 16.68 9.83 1.01
C ARG A 152 17.99 9.19 1.43
N LEU A 153 19.11 9.68 0.90
CA LEU A 153 20.43 9.14 1.22
C LEU A 153 20.70 9.12 2.74
N PRO A 154 20.44 10.20 3.52
CA PRO A 154 20.68 10.19 4.97
C PRO A 154 19.72 9.31 5.78
N ASP A 155 18.73 8.69 5.12
CA ASP A 155 17.82 7.77 5.79
C ASP A 155 18.38 6.35 5.88
N VAL A 156 19.50 6.07 5.20
CA VAL A 156 20.23 4.80 5.21
C VAL A 156 21.45 4.94 6.09
N ASP A 157 21.48 4.24 7.21
CA ASP A 157 22.68 4.09 8.02
C ASP A 157 23.18 2.64 7.88
N SER A 158 24.11 2.44 6.95
CA SER A 158 24.69 1.11 6.69
C SER A 158 25.54 0.63 7.84
N SER A 159 26.18 1.53 8.60
CA SER A 159 27.03 1.21 9.73
C SER A 159 26.22 0.73 10.95
N ALA A 160 25.13 1.42 11.26
CA ALA A 160 24.20 1.01 12.30
C ALA A 160 23.21 -0.07 11.82
N GLY A 161 23.16 -0.38 10.52
CA GLY A 161 22.22 -1.32 9.96
C GLY A 161 20.76 -0.88 10.12
N THR A 162 20.47 0.39 9.86
CA THR A 162 19.13 0.94 10.06
C THR A 162 18.60 1.74 8.86
N LEU A 163 17.26 1.80 8.74
CA LEU A 163 16.55 2.68 7.82
C LEU A 163 15.61 3.59 8.61
N ARG A 164 15.64 4.90 8.33
CA ARG A 164 14.73 5.88 8.89
C ARG A 164 13.59 6.17 7.91
N ILE A 165 12.39 5.83 8.28
CA ILE A 165 11.17 6.12 7.52
C ILE A 165 10.56 7.41 8.08
N ARG A 166 10.64 8.52 7.33
CA ARG A 166 10.18 9.84 7.77
C ARG A 166 8.67 9.97 7.70
N ASP A 167 8.08 9.57 6.59
CA ASP A 167 6.66 9.73 6.28
C ASP A 167 5.95 8.38 6.20
N SER A 168 5.34 7.94 7.28
CA SER A 168 4.38 6.84 7.20
C SER A 168 2.99 7.35 6.81
N LYS A 169 2.10 6.44 6.41
CA LYS A 169 0.69 6.75 6.08
C LYS A 169 -0.04 7.50 7.21
N ASN A 170 0.48 7.42 8.44
CA ASN A 170 -0.12 7.97 9.66
C ASN A 170 0.67 9.17 10.22
N GLY A 171 1.62 9.74 9.47
CA GLY A 171 2.41 10.88 9.89
C GLY A 171 3.51 10.58 10.93
N GLN A 172 3.62 9.34 11.41
CA GLN A 172 4.65 8.96 12.39
C GLN A 172 5.85 8.33 11.67
N GLY A 173 7.02 8.92 11.82
CA GLY A 173 8.29 8.34 11.40
C GLY A 173 8.68 7.16 12.30
N ARG A 174 9.53 6.29 11.77
CA ARG A 174 10.14 5.19 12.54
C ARG A 174 11.52 4.85 11.99
N THR A 175 12.40 4.36 12.85
CA THR A 175 13.66 3.74 12.45
C THR A 175 13.53 2.23 12.62
N ILE A 176 13.93 1.48 11.59
CA ILE A 176 13.86 0.02 11.59
C ILE A 176 15.24 -0.58 11.37
N PRO A 177 15.59 -1.67 12.06
CA PRO A 177 16.81 -2.41 11.76
C PRO A 177 16.67 -3.17 10.44
N ILE A 178 17.78 -3.30 9.72
CA ILE A 178 17.87 -4.11 8.50
C ILE A 178 18.99 -5.13 8.64
N THR A 179 18.95 -6.19 7.83
CA THR A 179 20.02 -7.20 7.84
C THR A 179 21.31 -6.61 7.25
N GLY A 180 22.48 -7.09 7.73
CA GLY A 180 23.77 -6.66 7.20
C GLY A 180 23.89 -6.87 5.68
N ARG A 181 23.27 -7.94 5.13
CA ARG A 181 23.24 -8.16 3.68
C ARG A 181 22.46 -7.05 2.94
N LEU A 182 21.35 -6.59 3.49
CA LEU A 182 20.59 -5.49 2.90
C LEU A 182 21.33 -4.16 3.03
N ALA A 183 21.98 -3.91 4.18
CA ALA A 183 22.83 -2.74 4.39
C ALA A 183 23.97 -2.68 3.37
N ALA A 184 24.72 -3.77 3.18
CA ALA A 184 25.77 -3.87 2.17
C ALA A 184 25.26 -3.68 0.74
N THR A 185 24.06 -4.21 0.43
CA THR A 185 23.44 -3.98 -0.89
C THR A 185 23.13 -2.51 -1.12
N LEU A 186 22.60 -1.82 -0.10
CA LEU A 186 22.28 -0.39 -0.21
C LEU A 186 23.54 0.48 -0.29
N GLU A 187 24.59 0.13 0.44
CA GLU A 187 25.88 0.81 0.37
C GLU A 187 26.49 0.71 -1.03
N ALA A 188 26.57 -0.51 -1.58
CA ALA A 188 27.07 -0.73 -2.94
C ALA A 188 26.22 -0.01 -3.99
N TYR A 189 24.89 -0.03 -3.83
CA TYR A 189 23.99 0.72 -4.69
C TYR A 189 24.24 2.23 -4.62
N THR A 190 24.33 2.78 -3.41
CA THR A 190 24.55 4.22 -3.20
C THR A 190 25.87 4.67 -3.83
N ALA A 191 26.96 3.93 -3.62
CA ALA A 191 28.25 4.23 -4.23
C ALA A 191 28.20 4.24 -5.77
N ALA A 192 27.45 3.31 -6.37
CA ALA A 192 27.36 3.21 -7.82
C ALA A 192 26.36 4.22 -8.45
N ALA A 193 25.26 4.52 -7.76
CA ALA A 193 24.18 5.34 -8.30
C ALA A 193 24.34 6.83 -7.99
N HIS A 194 25.03 7.19 -6.89
CA HIS A 194 25.18 8.56 -6.40
C HIS A 194 26.68 8.92 -6.27
N PRO A 195 27.40 9.18 -7.38
CA PRO A 195 28.83 9.48 -7.34
C PRO A 195 29.14 10.84 -6.69
N ALA A 196 28.18 11.75 -6.63
CA ALA A 196 28.25 13.02 -5.91
C ALA A 196 26.98 13.19 -5.08
N PRO A 197 26.89 12.53 -3.92
CA PRO A 197 25.65 12.48 -3.13
C PRO A 197 25.38 13.80 -2.42
N GLU A 198 24.11 14.21 -2.41
CA GLU A 198 23.59 15.30 -1.58
C GLU A 198 22.54 14.76 -0.58
N ASP A 199 22.48 15.34 0.61
CA ASP A 199 21.53 14.93 1.66
C ASP A 199 20.06 15.09 1.22
N SER A 200 19.78 15.96 0.28
CA SER A 200 18.46 16.14 -0.30
C SER A 200 18.07 15.05 -1.30
N ASP A 201 19.02 14.24 -1.76
CA ASP A 201 18.78 13.27 -2.81
C ASP A 201 17.89 12.12 -2.36
N TYR A 202 16.96 11.77 -3.27
CA TYR A 202 16.20 10.55 -3.10
C TYR A 202 17.07 9.31 -3.35
N LEU A 203 16.99 8.34 -2.45
CA LEU A 203 17.73 7.09 -2.58
C LEU A 203 17.47 6.42 -3.95
N PHE A 204 16.21 6.36 -4.38
CA PHE A 204 15.80 5.76 -5.65
C PHE A 204 15.32 6.81 -6.64
N TYR A 205 16.13 7.12 -7.63
CA TYR A 205 15.80 8.09 -8.67
C TYR A 205 15.92 7.49 -10.07
N SER A 206 15.25 8.09 -11.04
CA SER A 206 15.34 7.73 -12.46
C SER A 206 16.27 8.69 -13.17
N ARG A 207 17.42 8.23 -13.63
CA ARG A 207 18.34 9.03 -14.44
C ARG A 207 17.65 9.56 -15.71
N ALA A 208 16.92 8.70 -16.41
CA ALA A 208 16.22 9.07 -17.64
C ALA A 208 15.17 10.16 -17.43
N ALA A 209 14.53 10.21 -16.25
CA ALA A 209 13.50 11.20 -15.95
C ALA A 209 14.00 12.38 -15.11
N GLY A 210 15.24 12.35 -14.59
CA GLY A 210 15.83 13.37 -13.72
C GLY A 210 15.04 13.61 -12.43
N ARG A 211 14.31 12.59 -11.93
CA ARG A 211 13.39 12.72 -10.78
C ARG A 211 13.24 11.41 -10.03
N PRO A 212 12.70 11.44 -8.80
CA PRO A 212 12.37 10.25 -8.05
C PRO A 212 11.47 9.28 -8.84
N ILE A 213 11.68 7.99 -8.64
CA ILE A 213 10.83 6.97 -9.24
C ILE A 213 9.44 7.05 -8.60
N ASN A 214 8.40 6.96 -9.43
CA ASN A 214 7.02 6.95 -8.95
C ASN A 214 6.44 5.53 -8.85
N GLN A 215 5.34 5.41 -8.13
CA GLN A 215 4.68 4.12 -7.92
C GLN A 215 4.23 3.46 -9.22
N ALA A 216 3.70 4.22 -10.20
CA ALA A 216 3.23 3.66 -11.46
C ALA A 216 4.38 3.01 -12.24
N THR A 217 5.55 3.66 -12.29
CA THR A 217 6.76 3.12 -12.90
C THR A 217 7.20 1.83 -12.20
N THR A 218 7.18 1.80 -10.86
CA THR A 218 7.54 0.62 -10.08
C THR A 218 6.58 -0.54 -10.35
N TYR A 219 5.27 -0.28 -10.41
CA TYR A 219 4.27 -1.28 -10.79
C TYR A 219 4.49 -1.85 -12.19
N MET A 220 4.74 -0.97 -13.17
CA MET A 220 4.99 -1.38 -14.55
C MET A 220 6.24 -2.26 -14.66
N ARG A 221 7.34 -1.86 -14.02
CA ARG A 221 8.60 -2.62 -13.98
C ARG A 221 8.39 -3.99 -13.32
N PHE A 222 7.72 -4.02 -12.17
CA PHE A 222 7.43 -5.26 -11.46
C PHE A 222 6.62 -6.24 -12.30
N ARG A 223 5.61 -5.76 -13.03
CA ARG A 223 4.85 -6.60 -13.98
C ARG A 223 5.72 -7.19 -15.08
N GLY A 224 6.63 -6.41 -15.64
CA GLY A 224 7.61 -6.90 -16.59
C GLY A 224 8.45 -8.03 -15.98
N TYR A 225 8.99 -7.83 -14.78
CA TYR A 225 9.77 -8.86 -14.08
C TYR A 225 8.98 -10.14 -13.77
N LEU A 226 7.70 -10.02 -13.44
CA LEU A 226 6.84 -11.20 -13.26
C LEU A 226 6.72 -12.00 -14.56
N ALA A 227 6.48 -11.30 -15.68
CA ALA A 227 6.38 -11.94 -17.00
C ALA A 227 7.69 -12.63 -17.39
N ASP A 228 8.82 -11.93 -17.26
CA ASP A 228 10.14 -12.45 -17.59
C ASP A 228 10.54 -13.64 -16.66
N ALA A 229 10.07 -13.64 -15.40
CA ALA A 229 10.26 -14.74 -14.45
C ALA A 229 9.28 -15.89 -14.64
N GLY A 230 8.35 -15.84 -15.60
CA GLY A 230 7.32 -16.85 -15.81
C GLY A 230 6.32 -16.94 -14.64
N ILE A 231 6.06 -15.83 -13.94
CA ILE A 231 5.08 -15.76 -12.85
C ILE A 231 3.78 -15.13 -13.38
N PRO A 232 2.65 -15.86 -13.34
CA PRO A 232 1.39 -15.36 -13.90
C PRO A 232 0.91 -14.08 -13.23
N HIS A 233 0.45 -13.12 -14.04
CA HIS A 233 -0.22 -11.91 -13.57
C HIS A 233 -1.72 -11.98 -13.89
N PHE A 234 -2.54 -11.89 -12.84
CA PHE A 234 -4.00 -11.94 -12.93
C PHE A 234 -4.65 -10.99 -11.92
N THR A 235 -5.95 -10.79 -11.99
CA THR A 235 -6.68 -9.96 -11.01
C THR A 235 -6.61 -10.59 -9.63
N GLY A 236 -6.02 -9.87 -8.66
CA GLY A 236 -5.72 -10.39 -7.31
C GLY A 236 -4.38 -11.12 -7.21
N GLY A 237 -3.64 -11.28 -8.31
CA GLY A 237 -2.31 -11.89 -8.36
C GLY A 237 -1.19 -10.99 -7.80
N PRO A 238 0.08 -11.37 -8.04
CA PRO A 238 1.23 -10.69 -7.45
C PRO A 238 1.35 -9.24 -7.91
N HIS A 239 1.72 -8.38 -6.98
CA HIS A 239 1.98 -6.95 -7.17
C HIS A 239 3.09 -6.50 -6.21
N PRO A 240 3.68 -5.30 -6.32
CA PRO A 240 4.81 -4.91 -5.47
C PRO A 240 4.55 -5.03 -3.97
N HIS A 241 3.29 -4.85 -3.52
CA HIS A 241 2.94 -5.04 -2.11
C HIS A 241 2.99 -6.51 -1.67
N SER A 242 2.96 -7.47 -2.61
CA SER A 242 3.16 -8.90 -2.32
C SER A 242 4.55 -9.19 -1.75
N LEU A 243 5.56 -8.36 -2.08
CA LEU A 243 6.89 -8.46 -1.47
C LEU A 243 6.85 -8.16 0.04
N ARG A 244 6.08 -7.15 0.44
CA ARG A 244 5.86 -6.83 1.85
C ARG A 244 5.05 -7.92 2.56
N HIS A 245 4.08 -8.54 1.89
CA HIS A 245 3.37 -9.70 2.42
C HIS A 245 4.33 -10.88 2.62
N GLY A 246 5.20 -11.14 1.64
CA GLY A 246 6.25 -12.14 1.74
C GLY A 246 7.20 -11.91 2.92
N PHE A 247 7.64 -10.67 3.14
CA PHE A 247 8.43 -10.31 4.32
C PHE A 247 7.73 -10.69 5.64
N ALA A 248 6.46 -10.30 5.80
CA ALA A 248 5.72 -10.58 7.01
C ALA A 248 5.55 -12.09 7.25
N VAL A 249 5.14 -12.82 6.22
CA VAL A 249 4.95 -14.28 6.28
C VAL A 249 6.28 -15.00 6.57
N ALA A 250 7.37 -14.62 5.90
CA ALA A 250 8.68 -15.23 6.11
C ALA A 250 9.19 -15.04 7.55
N ASN A 251 8.99 -13.85 8.13
CA ASN A 251 9.36 -13.60 9.52
C ASN A 251 8.49 -14.40 10.50
N LEU A 252 7.18 -14.45 10.29
CA LEU A 252 6.28 -15.27 11.13
C LEU A 252 6.65 -16.74 11.08
N ARG A 253 6.91 -17.28 9.87
CA ARG A 253 7.38 -18.68 9.71
C ARG A 253 8.66 -18.95 10.49
N ARG A 254 9.65 -18.08 10.34
CA ARG A 254 10.94 -18.22 11.02
C ARG A 254 10.79 -18.19 12.54
N TRP A 255 9.98 -17.28 13.08
CA TRP A 255 9.73 -17.18 14.51
C TRP A 255 8.98 -18.41 15.05
N VAL A 256 7.96 -18.89 14.34
CA VAL A 256 7.24 -20.12 14.75
C VAL A 256 8.17 -21.34 14.70
N ALA A 257 8.98 -21.48 13.65
CA ALA A 257 9.95 -22.56 13.55
C ALA A 257 11.00 -22.50 14.68
N GLY A 258 11.40 -21.29 15.10
CA GLY A 258 12.29 -21.05 16.24
C GLY A 258 11.61 -21.17 17.62
N GLY A 259 10.34 -21.54 17.68
CA GLY A 259 9.60 -21.69 18.96
C GLY A 259 9.18 -20.38 19.62
N ALA A 260 9.27 -19.24 18.92
CA ALA A 260 8.86 -17.96 19.46
C ALA A 260 7.35 -17.90 19.74
N ASP A 261 6.98 -17.21 20.82
CA ASP A 261 5.59 -16.96 21.15
C ASP A 261 5.01 -15.87 20.22
N LEU A 262 4.02 -16.25 19.40
CA LEU A 262 3.38 -15.35 18.47
C LEU A 262 2.72 -14.14 19.12
N ALA A 263 2.17 -14.29 20.34
CA ALA A 263 1.58 -13.16 21.07
C ALA A 263 2.63 -12.10 21.42
N THR A 264 3.85 -12.54 21.68
CA THR A 264 4.98 -11.65 21.99
C THR A 264 5.54 -11.00 20.71
N VAL A 265 5.69 -11.73 19.62
CA VAL A 265 6.40 -11.21 18.41
C VAL A 265 5.50 -10.42 17.46
N LEU A 266 4.17 -10.63 17.48
CA LEU A 266 3.23 -9.90 16.61
C LEU A 266 3.23 -8.39 16.82
N PRO A 267 3.24 -7.86 18.05
CA PRO A 267 3.36 -6.42 18.28
C PRO A 267 4.65 -5.83 17.70
N TYR A 268 5.78 -6.55 17.81
CA TYR A 268 7.03 -6.11 17.19
C TYR A 268 6.94 -6.05 15.67
N LEU A 269 6.33 -7.06 15.03
CA LEU A 269 6.10 -7.03 13.58
C LEU A 269 5.19 -5.87 13.19
N ALA A 270 4.12 -5.62 13.95
CA ALA A 270 3.20 -4.52 13.72
C ALA A 270 3.92 -3.16 13.79
N CYS A 271 4.71 -2.94 14.84
CA CYS A 271 5.51 -1.74 15.02
C CYS A 271 6.54 -1.56 13.89
N TYR A 272 7.30 -2.61 13.59
CA TYR A 272 8.28 -2.62 12.50
C TYR A 272 7.65 -2.24 11.17
N MET A 273 6.52 -2.86 10.83
CA MET A 273 5.80 -2.59 9.59
C MET A 273 5.04 -1.24 9.61
N GLY A 274 4.92 -0.56 10.75
CA GLY A 274 4.16 0.69 10.88
C GLY A 274 2.66 0.48 10.67
N HIS A 275 2.10 -0.55 11.31
CA HIS A 275 0.66 -0.74 11.43
C HIS A 275 0.14 0.03 12.63
N THR A 276 -0.97 0.77 12.46
CA THR A 276 -1.62 1.52 13.54
C THR A 276 -2.39 0.63 14.49
N ASP A 277 -2.79 -0.55 14.01
CA ASP A 277 -3.48 -1.56 14.81
C ASP A 277 -2.96 -2.97 14.48
N LEU A 278 -3.25 -3.91 15.36
CA LEU A 278 -2.84 -5.30 15.19
C LEU A 278 -3.63 -6.04 14.10
N ARG A 279 -4.78 -5.50 13.63
CA ARG A 279 -5.63 -6.15 12.62
C ARG A 279 -4.87 -6.38 11.31
N GLY A 280 -4.06 -5.39 10.91
CA GLY A 280 -3.19 -5.52 9.73
C GLY A 280 -2.17 -6.64 9.87
N THR A 281 -1.69 -6.92 11.09
CA THR A 281 -0.72 -7.97 11.38
C THR A 281 -1.40 -9.33 11.60
N GLN A 282 -2.56 -9.35 12.27
CA GLN A 282 -3.40 -10.55 12.42
C GLN A 282 -3.82 -11.14 11.07
N TYR A 283 -3.96 -10.28 10.05
CA TYR A 283 -4.23 -10.73 8.71
C TYR A 283 -3.12 -11.66 8.16
N TYR A 284 -1.85 -11.40 8.48
CA TYR A 284 -0.74 -12.27 8.09
C TYR A 284 -0.75 -13.62 8.81
N LEU A 285 -1.32 -13.70 10.00
CA LEU A 285 -1.52 -14.99 10.69
C LEU A 285 -2.43 -15.90 9.88
N ARG A 286 -3.52 -15.37 9.32
CA ARG A 286 -4.42 -16.16 8.45
C ARG A 286 -3.70 -16.64 7.21
N LEU A 287 -2.93 -15.79 6.54
CA LEU A 287 -2.15 -16.17 5.37
C LEU A 287 -1.09 -17.23 5.68
N THR A 288 -0.47 -17.11 6.85
CA THR A 288 0.51 -18.11 7.31
C THR A 288 -0.18 -19.40 7.69
N ALA A 289 -1.38 -19.32 8.25
CA ALA A 289 -2.21 -20.43 8.63
C ALA A 289 -2.65 -21.26 7.39
N ASP A 290 -3.19 -20.60 6.38
CA ASP A 290 -3.65 -21.26 5.15
C ASP A 290 -2.49 -21.90 4.35
N ALA A 291 -1.31 -21.28 4.39
CA ALA A 291 -0.13 -21.77 3.70
C ALA A 291 0.70 -22.81 4.52
N TYR A 292 0.53 -22.81 5.84
CA TYR A 292 1.36 -23.62 6.76
C TYR A 292 0.54 -24.17 7.93
N PRO A 293 -0.07 -25.35 7.78
CA PRO A 293 -0.90 -26.01 8.81
C PRO A 293 -0.20 -26.17 10.17
N GLU A 294 1.11 -26.31 10.18
CA GLU A 294 1.92 -26.42 11.42
C GLU A 294 1.83 -25.17 12.31
N VAL A 295 1.68 -23.98 11.68
CA VAL A 295 1.50 -22.72 12.39
C VAL A 295 0.11 -22.67 13.03
N ILE A 296 -0.90 -23.20 12.36
CA ILE A 296 -2.26 -23.34 12.92
C ILE A 296 -2.24 -24.27 14.13
N ALA A 297 -1.63 -25.45 14.00
CA ALA A 297 -1.61 -26.42 15.08
C ALA A 297 -1.00 -25.84 16.36
N LYS A 298 0.12 -25.14 16.25
CA LYS A 298 0.77 -24.44 17.39
C LYS A 298 -0.05 -23.28 17.92
N ALA A 299 -0.70 -22.50 17.05
CA ALA A 299 -1.58 -21.40 17.45
C ALA A 299 -2.88 -21.89 18.10
N GLN A 300 -3.48 -22.99 17.62
CA GLN A 300 -4.69 -23.58 18.19
C GLN A 300 -4.46 -24.17 19.57
N VAL A 301 -3.32 -24.81 19.82
CA VAL A 301 -2.98 -25.33 21.14
C VAL A 301 -2.91 -24.21 22.19
N ARG A 302 -2.46 -23.02 21.81
CA ARG A 302 -2.24 -21.92 22.76
C ARG A 302 -3.37 -20.86 22.78
N PHE A 303 -4.11 -20.71 21.68
CA PHE A 303 -5.13 -19.66 21.49
C PHE A 303 -6.48 -20.21 21.03
N GLY A 304 -6.67 -21.51 21.00
CA GLY A 304 -7.91 -22.13 20.52
C GLY A 304 -9.20 -21.64 21.16
N TYR A 305 -9.09 -21.10 22.39
CA TYR A 305 -10.21 -20.49 23.11
C TYR A 305 -10.55 -19.07 22.65
N VAL A 306 -9.66 -18.39 21.90
CA VAL A 306 -9.82 -16.99 21.41
C VAL A 306 -10.11 -16.93 19.92
N ILE A 307 -9.76 -17.99 19.17
CA ILE A 307 -9.96 -18.06 17.72
C ILE A 307 -11.30 -18.76 17.46
N PRO A 308 -12.33 -18.07 16.95
CA PRO A 308 -13.58 -18.72 16.60
C PRO A 308 -13.32 -19.80 15.54
N THR A 309 -13.80 -21.01 15.81
CA THR A 309 -13.80 -22.08 14.82
C THR A 309 -14.56 -21.60 13.57
N PRO A 310 -14.03 -21.75 12.35
CA PRO A 310 -14.80 -21.43 11.16
C PRO A 310 -16.06 -22.32 11.17
N THR A 311 -17.23 -21.70 11.27
CA THR A 311 -18.49 -22.41 11.11
C THR A 311 -18.49 -22.96 9.68
N GLN A 312 -18.49 -24.28 9.55
CA GLN A 312 -18.81 -24.95 8.29
C GLN A 312 -20.24 -24.51 7.94
N GLU A 313 -20.39 -23.52 7.09
CA GLU A 313 -21.66 -23.28 6.41
C GLU A 313 -21.86 -24.43 5.42
N GLN A 314 -22.87 -25.21 5.73
CA GLN A 314 -23.43 -26.28 4.93
C GLN A 314 -23.62 -25.82 3.47
N GLN A 315 -23.38 -26.75 2.60
CA GLN A 315 -23.53 -26.80 1.15
C GLN A 315 -24.75 -26.06 0.60
#